data_24e072dd24477749b684396ce1e14d8e
#
_entry.id   24e072dd24477749b684396ce1e14d8e
#
_cell.length_a   1.000
_cell.length_b   1.000
_cell.length_c   1.000
_cell.angle_alpha   90.00
_cell.angle_beta   90.00
_cell.angle_gamma   90.00
#
_symmetry.space_group_name_H-M   'P 1'
#
loop_
_entity.id
_entity.type
_entity.pdbx_description
1 polymer ?
#
loop_
_entity_poly.entity_id
_entity_poly.type
_entity_poly.pdbx_seq_one_letter_code
_entity_poly.pdbx_strand_id
1 'polypeptide(L)'
;GGVCIGSKVAPIFFNTMEDAGALVFEADVEKMNMGDVIDIYPFEGKITNHETGELLAEYSYKSKVILDEVRAGGRINLIIGRGLTEKARETLGLGPTDLFRTPEQPKDSGAGFSLAQKMVGKACGVDGIRPGTYCEPKMTTVGSQDTTGPMTRDELKDLACLGFTADLTMQSFCHTAAYPKPVDIETQHTLPDFIMNRGGVSLRPGDGIIHSWLNRMLLPDTVGTGGDSHTRFPLGISFPAGSGLVAFAAATGVMPLDMPESVLVRFKGEMQPGITLRDLVHAIPLYAIKQGLLTVEKKGKINAFSGRILEIEGLENLTVEQAFELSDASAERSAAGCTINLSEASIAEYLRSNITMLRWMINEGYGDPRTLERRAQKMEEWLANPELMRADADAEYAEVIEIDLNDIKEPIVCCPNDPDDAKTLSDVAGDKVDEVFIGSCMTNIGHFRAAGKLLEQYNKTLPTRLWMSPPTKMDKAQLMEEGYYNIYGRVGVRTEMPGCSLCMGNQARVDAGATVLSTS
;
A
#
# COMPACT_ATOMS: atom_id res chain seq x y z
N GLY A 1 10.72 20.12 14.98
CA GLY A 1 11.23 18.85 14.55
C GLY A 1 11.79 18.05 15.72
N GLY A 2 11.70 16.74 15.60
CA GLY A 2 12.27 15.79 16.53
C GLY A 2 13.31 14.92 15.82
N VAL A 3 13.81 13.92 16.53
CA VAL A 3 14.67 12.89 15.97
C VAL A 3 13.99 11.55 16.17
N CYS A 4 14.04 10.68 15.15
CA CYS A 4 13.59 9.31 15.23
C CYS A 4 14.74 8.38 14.84
N ILE A 5 15.09 7.47 15.73
CA ILE A 5 16.17 6.50 15.54
C ILE A 5 15.59 5.11 15.72
N GLY A 6 15.89 4.19 14.83
CA GLY A 6 15.50 2.80 14.93
C GLY A 6 16.45 1.90 14.18
N SER A 7 16.53 0.61 14.56
CA SER A 7 17.33 -0.36 13.81
C SER A 7 16.77 -0.57 12.41
N LYS A 8 15.44 -0.55 12.29
CA LYS A 8 14.68 -0.47 11.03
C LYS A 8 13.48 0.44 11.23
N VAL A 9 13.17 1.23 10.22
CA VAL A 9 12.04 2.16 10.21
C VAL A 9 11.15 1.83 9.01
N ALA A 10 9.86 1.61 9.27
CA ALA A 10 8.90 1.32 8.20
C ALA A 10 8.87 2.47 7.17
N PRO A 11 8.86 2.18 5.85
CA PRO A 11 9.01 3.19 4.81
C PRO A 11 7.99 4.34 4.91
N ILE A 12 6.72 4.03 5.15
CA ILE A 12 5.67 5.07 5.27
C ILE A 12 5.88 5.97 6.50
N PHE A 13 6.38 5.42 7.61
CA PHE A 13 6.70 6.19 8.80
C PHE A 13 7.96 7.05 8.58
N PHE A 14 8.96 6.49 7.91
CA PHE A 14 10.16 7.23 7.52
C PHE A 14 9.78 8.47 6.69
N ASN A 15 8.98 8.29 5.64
CA ASN A 15 8.49 9.37 4.78
C ASN A 15 7.68 10.41 5.57
N THR A 16 6.82 9.97 6.50
CA THR A 16 6.03 10.88 7.35
C THR A 16 6.93 11.75 8.24
N MET A 17 8.04 11.19 8.75
CA MET A 17 9.00 11.95 9.52
C MET A 17 9.76 12.99 8.67
N GLU A 18 10.14 12.64 7.44
CA GLU A 18 10.74 13.57 6.47
C GLU A 18 9.77 14.71 6.15
N ASP A 19 8.50 14.41 5.88
CA ASP A 19 7.47 15.42 5.62
C ASP A 19 7.30 16.39 6.80
N ALA A 20 7.37 15.85 8.03
CA ALA A 20 7.28 16.65 9.26
C ALA A 20 8.56 17.42 9.61
N GLY A 21 9.63 17.30 8.82
CA GLY A 21 10.92 17.93 9.07
C GLY A 21 11.69 17.36 10.28
N ALA A 22 11.40 16.12 10.65
CA ALA A 22 12.15 15.40 11.67
C ALA A 22 13.37 14.73 11.08
N LEU A 23 14.46 14.65 11.87
CA LEU A 23 15.63 13.87 11.51
C LEU A 23 15.38 12.39 11.77
N VAL A 24 15.16 11.60 10.72
CA VAL A 24 14.95 10.16 10.80
C VAL A 24 16.11 9.40 10.17
N PHE A 25 16.59 8.36 10.84
CA PHE A 25 17.64 7.49 10.31
C PHE A 25 17.66 6.12 11.01
N GLU A 26 18.26 5.14 10.34
CA GLU A 26 18.46 3.79 10.87
C GLU A 26 19.84 3.70 11.51
N ALA A 27 19.89 3.20 12.75
CA ALA A 27 21.10 2.94 13.50
C ALA A 27 20.90 1.78 14.47
N ASP A 28 21.96 1.10 14.88
CA ASP A 28 21.90 0.13 15.97
C ASP A 28 21.55 0.84 17.28
N VAL A 29 20.46 0.44 17.91
CA VAL A 29 19.97 1.02 19.17
C VAL A 29 20.19 0.08 20.38
N GLU A 30 20.89 -1.04 20.23
CA GLU A 30 21.06 -2.04 21.31
C GLU A 30 21.77 -1.50 22.54
N LYS A 31 22.63 -0.49 22.38
CA LYS A 31 23.36 0.14 23.49
C LYS A 31 22.62 1.32 24.12
N MET A 32 21.43 1.65 23.64
CA MET A 32 20.64 2.80 24.10
C MET A 32 19.54 2.33 25.04
N ASN A 33 19.34 3.00 26.16
CA ASN A 33 18.30 2.70 27.12
C ASN A 33 17.33 3.88 27.28
N MET A 34 16.13 3.57 27.73
CA MET A 34 15.13 4.60 28.01
C MET A 34 15.64 5.51 29.13
N GLY A 35 15.70 6.82 28.86
CA GLY A 35 16.19 7.84 29.78
C GLY A 35 17.64 8.25 29.56
N ASP A 36 18.39 7.58 28.66
CA ASP A 36 19.73 8.00 28.30
C ASP A 36 19.69 9.37 27.62
N VAL A 37 20.66 10.21 27.97
CA VAL A 37 20.93 11.45 27.23
C VAL A 37 22.03 11.16 26.23
N ILE A 38 21.74 11.44 24.94
CA ILE A 38 22.64 11.13 23.84
C ILE A 38 22.96 12.37 23.03
N ASP A 39 24.19 12.45 22.53
CA ASP A 39 24.62 13.45 21.56
C ASP A 39 24.62 12.84 20.16
N ILE A 40 23.93 13.51 19.23
CA ILE A 40 23.82 13.10 17.83
C ILE A 40 24.65 14.06 16.98
N TYR A 41 25.55 13.53 16.16
CA TYR A 41 26.39 14.27 15.26
C TYR A 41 25.95 14.01 13.80
N PRO A 42 24.99 14.81 13.28
CA PRO A 42 24.34 14.53 12.00
C PRO A 42 25.27 14.51 10.80
N PHE A 43 26.34 15.31 10.83
CA PHE A 43 27.30 15.38 9.72
C PHE A 43 28.41 14.32 9.79
N GLU A 44 28.62 13.75 10.99
CA GLU A 44 29.63 12.72 11.23
C GLU A 44 29.06 11.30 11.22
N GLY A 45 27.73 11.17 11.34
CA GLY A 45 27.05 9.87 11.35
C GLY A 45 27.33 9.06 12.62
N LYS A 46 27.42 9.72 13.79
CA LYS A 46 27.69 9.04 15.07
C LYS A 46 26.76 9.51 16.19
N ILE A 47 26.57 8.63 17.16
CA ILE A 47 25.80 8.87 18.40
C ILE A 47 26.69 8.51 19.58
N THR A 48 26.78 9.38 20.57
CA THR A 48 27.53 9.12 21.80
C THR A 48 26.64 9.30 23.02
N ASN A 49 26.99 8.63 24.11
CA ASN A 49 26.39 8.90 25.41
C ASN A 49 26.90 10.28 25.90
N HIS A 50 25.97 11.14 26.31
CA HIS A 50 26.31 12.52 26.73
C HIS A 50 27.20 12.55 27.97
N GLU A 51 26.97 11.68 28.93
CA GLU A 51 27.67 11.69 30.23
C GLU A 51 29.06 11.05 30.14
N THR A 52 29.16 9.93 29.39
CA THR A 52 30.39 9.12 29.35
C THR A 52 31.24 9.39 28.12
N GLY A 53 30.66 9.97 27.06
CA GLY A 53 31.34 10.13 25.77
C GLY A 53 31.50 8.82 24.97
N GLU A 54 30.94 7.71 25.48
CA GLU A 54 31.02 6.42 24.80
C GLU A 54 30.29 6.44 23.44
N LEU A 55 30.90 5.85 22.41
CA LEU A 55 30.29 5.66 21.12
C LEU A 55 29.19 4.59 21.21
N LEU A 56 27.93 5.00 21.01
CA LEU A 56 26.76 4.11 21.05
C LEU A 56 26.48 3.50 19.69
N ALA A 57 26.52 4.28 18.63
CA ALA A 57 26.31 3.82 17.26
C ALA A 57 26.99 4.71 16.22
N GLU A 58 27.35 4.12 15.09
CA GLU A 58 27.65 4.82 13.83
C GLU A 58 26.52 4.54 12.83
N TYR A 59 26.23 5.51 11.96
CA TYR A 59 25.19 5.38 10.96
C TYR A 59 25.51 6.18 9.69
N SER A 60 24.82 5.84 8.61
CA SER A 60 24.85 6.58 7.36
C SER A 60 23.44 6.88 6.89
N TYR A 61 23.23 8.02 6.27
CA TYR A 61 21.96 8.33 5.63
C TYR A 61 21.85 7.61 4.28
N LYS A 62 20.62 7.17 3.94
CA LYS A 62 20.31 6.71 2.58
C LYS A 62 20.55 7.84 1.57
N SER A 63 20.16 9.06 1.94
CA SER A 63 20.46 10.28 1.21
C SER A 63 20.77 11.41 2.19
N LYS A 64 21.81 12.19 1.92
CA LYS A 64 22.13 13.39 2.72
C LYS A 64 21.16 14.55 2.49
N VAL A 65 20.22 14.42 1.54
CA VAL A 65 19.14 15.40 1.29
C VAL A 65 18.27 15.60 2.53
N ILE A 66 18.10 14.58 3.37
CA ILE A 66 17.38 14.68 4.64
C ILE A 66 17.88 15.84 5.54
N LEU A 67 19.16 16.18 5.48
CA LEU A 67 19.69 17.31 6.24
C LEU A 67 19.17 18.67 5.73
N ASP A 68 18.88 18.77 4.44
CA ASP A 68 18.25 19.95 3.85
C ASP A 68 16.74 19.96 4.13
N GLU A 69 16.08 18.80 4.17
CA GLU A 69 14.67 18.67 4.56
C GLU A 69 14.43 19.15 5.99
N VAL A 70 15.27 18.71 6.93
CA VAL A 70 15.21 19.18 8.33
C VAL A 70 15.43 20.69 8.40
N ARG A 71 16.40 21.26 7.64
CA ARG A 71 16.66 22.71 7.58
C ARG A 71 15.50 23.50 6.99
N ALA A 72 14.81 22.93 6.01
CA ALA A 72 13.65 23.54 5.38
C ALA A 72 12.37 23.43 6.23
N GLY A 73 12.37 22.60 7.26
CA GLY A 73 11.20 22.31 8.08
C GLY A 73 10.27 21.24 7.49
N GLY A 74 10.78 20.45 6.53
CA GLY A 74 10.10 19.33 5.89
C GLY A 74 10.44 19.20 4.41
N ARG A 75 10.22 18.00 3.91
CA ARG A 75 10.52 17.63 2.51
C ARG A 75 9.73 18.49 1.51
N ILE A 76 8.43 18.72 1.75
CA ILE A 76 7.59 19.53 0.87
C ILE A 76 8.12 20.97 0.76
N ASN A 77 8.49 21.57 1.88
CA ASN A 77 9.08 22.90 1.90
C ASN A 77 10.39 22.98 1.12
N LEU A 78 11.23 21.94 1.24
CA LEU A 78 12.49 21.85 0.47
C LEU A 78 12.20 21.78 -1.04
N ILE A 79 11.28 20.93 -1.47
CA ILE A 79 10.91 20.74 -2.89
C ILE A 79 10.42 22.06 -3.48
N ILE A 80 9.47 22.72 -2.80
CA ILE A 80 8.93 24.00 -3.24
C ILE A 80 10.04 25.07 -3.29
N GLY A 81 10.84 25.16 -2.23
CA GLY A 81 11.92 26.15 -2.14
C GLY A 81 13.00 25.94 -3.20
N ARG A 82 13.36 24.68 -3.47
CA ARG A 82 14.31 24.30 -4.53
C ARG A 82 13.76 24.69 -5.90
N GLY A 83 12.55 24.28 -6.23
CA GLY A 83 11.93 24.59 -7.52
C GLY A 83 11.77 26.11 -7.77
N LEU A 84 11.35 26.87 -6.76
CA LEU A 84 11.28 28.34 -6.86
C LEU A 84 12.65 28.98 -7.06
N THR A 85 13.68 28.49 -6.35
CA THR A 85 15.07 28.97 -6.49
C THR A 85 15.60 28.71 -7.90
N GLU A 86 15.44 27.50 -8.42
CA GLU A 86 15.86 27.11 -9.76
C GLU A 86 15.17 27.97 -10.84
N LYS A 87 13.86 28.14 -10.75
CA LYS A 87 13.09 28.97 -11.67
C LYS A 87 13.51 30.46 -11.62
N ALA A 88 13.75 30.98 -10.43
CA ALA A 88 14.22 32.36 -10.27
C ALA A 88 15.62 32.54 -10.88
N ARG A 89 16.54 31.61 -10.65
CA ARG A 89 17.90 31.65 -11.20
C ARG A 89 17.90 31.53 -12.73
N GLU A 90 17.09 30.64 -13.28
CA GLU A 90 16.89 30.52 -14.72
C GLU A 90 16.38 31.85 -15.33
N THR A 91 15.36 32.44 -14.73
CA THR A 91 14.79 33.74 -15.17
C THR A 91 15.81 34.88 -15.14
N LEU A 92 16.73 34.85 -14.15
CA LEU A 92 17.79 35.83 -13.99
C LEU A 92 19.06 35.52 -14.80
N GLY A 93 19.07 34.42 -15.57
CA GLY A 93 20.23 33.97 -16.33
C GLY A 93 21.43 33.52 -15.44
N LEU A 94 21.13 33.11 -14.19
CA LEU A 94 22.12 32.60 -13.25
C LEU A 94 22.25 31.07 -13.45
N GLY A 95 23.45 30.55 -13.32
CA GLY A 95 23.70 29.11 -13.41
C GLY A 95 23.09 28.32 -12.25
N PRO A 96 23.19 26.97 -12.25
CA PRO A 96 22.74 26.13 -11.14
C PRO A 96 23.29 26.59 -9.79
N THR A 97 22.68 26.14 -8.71
CA THR A 97 23.14 26.46 -7.34
C THR A 97 23.63 25.19 -6.64
N ASP A 98 24.60 25.31 -5.78
CA ASP A 98 25.10 24.29 -4.87
C ASP A 98 24.50 24.41 -3.45
N LEU A 99 23.51 25.28 -3.28
CA LEU A 99 22.85 25.52 -2.00
C LEU A 99 22.16 24.27 -1.45
N PHE A 100 21.62 23.44 -2.34
CA PHE A 100 20.90 22.23 -2.00
C PHE A 100 21.73 20.98 -2.32
N ARG A 101 21.69 20.01 -1.41
CA ARG A 101 22.24 18.69 -1.67
C ARG A 101 21.41 17.99 -2.74
N THR A 102 22.09 17.31 -3.65
CA THR A 102 21.48 16.44 -4.64
C THR A 102 21.83 14.99 -4.33
N PRO A 103 20.89 14.04 -4.50
CA PRO A 103 21.22 12.62 -4.42
C PRO A 103 22.31 12.25 -5.42
N GLU A 104 23.20 11.34 -5.03
CA GLU A 104 24.12 10.74 -5.98
C GLU A 104 23.33 9.92 -7.01
N GLN A 105 23.58 10.16 -8.29
CA GLN A 105 22.92 9.38 -9.33
C GLN A 105 23.60 8.01 -9.45
N PRO A 106 22.84 6.92 -9.46
CA PRO A 106 23.41 5.59 -9.65
C PRO A 106 24.04 5.46 -11.03
N LYS A 107 25.04 4.60 -11.14
CA LYS A 107 25.59 4.24 -12.45
C LYS A 107 24.58 3.40 -13.20
N ASP A 108 24.35 3.72 -14.47
CA ASP A 108 23.55 2.88 -15.34
C ASP A 108 24.30 1.55 -15.59
N SER A 109 23.66 0.43 -15.27
CA SER A 109 24.24 -0.89 -15.52
C SER A 109 24.24 -1.26 -17.00
N GLY A 110 23.40 -0.60 -17.81
CA GLY A 110 23.18 -0.93 -19.22
C GLY A 110 22.30 -2.18 -19.43
N ALA A 111 21.85 -2.84 -18.37
CA ALA A 111 20.86 -3.93 -18.44
C ALA A 111 19.47 -3.42 -18.81
N GLY A 112 18.57 -4.31 -19.20
CA GLY A 112 17.16 -3.99 -19.40
C GLY A 112 16.48 -3.48 -18.13
N PHE A 113 15.27 -2.96 -18.28
CA PHE A 113 14.49 -2.42 -17.18
C PHE A 113 13.48 -3.45 -16.66
N SER A 114 13.27 -3.51 -15.35
CA SER A 114 12.19 -4.26 -14.74
C SER A 114 10.82 -3.62 -15.05
N LEU A 115 9.73 -4.34 -14.79
CA LEU A 115 8.39 -3.82 -15.04
C LEU A 115 8.13 -2.53 -14.22
N ALA A 116 8.50 -2.53 -12.96
CA ALA A 116 8.36 -1.35 -12.09
C ALA A 116 9.19 -0.15 -12.58
N GLN A 117 10.43 -0.39 -13.03
CA GLN A 117 11.29 0.65 -13.58
C GLN A 117 10.70 1.28 -14.85
N LYS A 118 10.08 0.47 -15.72
CA LYS A 118 9.38 0.97 -16.92
C LYS A 118 8.12 1.76 -16.59
N MET A 119 7.29 1.28 -15.63
CA MET A 119 6.09 2.01 -15.21
C MET A 119 6.43 3.39 -14.64
N VAL A 120 7.43 3.45 -13.75
CA VAL A 120 7.89 4.72 -13.17
C VAL A 120 8.54 5.58 -14.26
N GLY A 121 9.34 4.99 -15.16
CA GLY A 121 9.92 5.67 -16.30
C GLY A 121 8.87 6.34 -17.19
N LYS A 122 7.85 5.60 -17.61
CA LYS A 122 6.71 6.13 -18.38
C LYS A 122 6.04 7.31 -17.66
N ALA A 123 5.84 7.20 -16.35
CA ALA A 123 5.26 8.28 -15.55
C ALA A 123 6.17 9.52 -15.45
N CYS A 124 7.47 9.37 -15.69
CA CYS A 124 8.46 10.43 -15.76
C CYS A 124 8.75 10.89 -17.21
N GLY A 125 8.14 10.25 -18.21
CA GLY A 125 8.38 10.56 -19.64
C GLY A 125 9.70 10.01 -20.21
N VAL A 126 10.24 8.93 -19.61
CA VAL A 126 11.45 8.22 -20.05
C VAL A 126 11.21 6.71 -20.11
N ASP A 127 12.12 5.95 -20.70
CA ASP A 127 11.95 4.50 -20.92
C ASP A 127 11.98 3.70 -19.60
N GLY A 128 12.76 4.14 -18.62
CA GLY A 128 12.88 3.49 -17.33
C GLY A 128 13.69 4.33 -16.34
N ILE A 129 13.53 4.04 -15.05
CA ILE A 129 14.26 4.70 -13.95
C ILE A 129 15.05 3.66 -13.17
N ARG A 130 16.36 3.85 -13.03
CA ARG A 130 17.23 2.96 -12.24
C ARG A 130 17.01 3.13 -10.74
N PRO A 131 17.17 2.07 -9.93
CA PRO A 131 17.11 2.17 -8.48
C PRO A 131 18.09 3.20 -7.93
N GLY A 132 17.67 3.95 -6.92
CA GLY A 132 18.45 5.04 -6.32
C GLY A 132 18.37 6.38 -7.06
N THR A 133 17.69 6.43 -8.21
CA THR A 133 17.49 7.69 -8.95
C THR A 133 16.31 8.46 -8.35
N TYR A 134 16.54 9.73 -8.00
CA TYR A 134 15.44 10.65 -7.68
C TYR A 134 14.61 10.95 -8.93
N CYS A 135 13.29 10.87 -8.80
CA CYS A 135 12.35 11.15 -9.88
C CYS A 135 11.03 11.69 -9.34
N GLU A 136 10.24 12.28 -10.22
CA GLU A 136 8.92 12.83 -9.90
C GLU A 136 7.86 12.24 -10.85
N PRO A 137 7.49 10.96 -10.69
CA PRO A 137 6.50 10.32 -11.55
C PRO A 137 5.13 10.99 -11.44
N LYS A 138 4.43 11.07 -12.57
CA LYS A 138 3.04 11.50 -12.63
C LYS A 138 2.16 10.53 -11.83
N MET A 139 1.38 11.08 -10.88
CA MET A 139 0.40 10.36 -10.09
C MET A 139 -0.96 10.33 -10.80
N THR A 140 -1.30 9.20 -11.38
CA THR A 140 -2.57 9.03 -12.10
C THR A 140 -3.74 8.82 -11.15
N THR A 141 -3.49 8.21 -9.98
CA THR A 141 -4.52 7.91 -8.99
C THR A 141 -3.97 8.18 -7.59
N VAL A 142 -4.72 8.94 -6.80
CA VAL A 142 -4.39 9.32 -5.42
C VAL A 142 -5.50 8.90 -4.48
N GLY A 143 -5.17 8.14 -3.44
CA GLY A 143 -6.09 7.67 -2.40
C GLY A 143 -5.89 8.42 -1.09
N SER A 144 -6.98 8.94 -0.50
CA SER A 144 -7.00 9.50 0.84
C SER A 144 -8.03 8.77 1.68
N GLN A 145 -7.68 8.42 2.91
CA GLN A 145 -8.59 7.73 3.83
C GLN A 145 -8.86 8.58 5.08
N ASP A 146 -9.88 8.23 5.84
CA ASP A 146 -10.44 9.05 6.89
C ASP A 146 -9.53 9.31 8.10
N THR A 147 -8.57 8.43 8.39
CA THR A 147 -7.63 8.66 9.50
C THR A 147 -6.50 9.65 9.15
N THR A 148 -6.17 9.79 7.86
CA THR A 148 -5.18 10.76 7.37
C THR A 148 -5.82 11.93 6.62
N GLY A 149 -7.07 11.82 6.22
CA GLY A 149 -7.81 12.81 5.42
C GLY A 149 -7.86 14.22 6.02
N PRO A 150 -8.09 14.40 7.33
CA PRO A 150 -8.01 15.72 7.95
C PRO A 150 -6.64 16.38 7.80
N MET A 151 -5.55 15.63 7.97
CA MET A 151 -4.19 16.12 7.75
C MET A 151 -3.95 16.45 6.28
N THR A 152 -4.32 15.54 5.36
CA THR A 152 -4.25 15.79 3.92
C THR A 152 -5.03 17.03 3.51
N ARG A 153 -6.21 17.27 4.10
CA ARG A 153 -7.00 18.50 3.87
C ARG A 153 -6.25 19.74 4.31
N ASP A 154 -5.62 19.71 5.47
CA ASP A 154 -4.91 20.87 6.00
C ASP A 154 -3.64 21.16 5.19
N GLU A 155 -2.89 20.14 4.80
CA GLU A 155 -1.77 20.25 3.84
C GLU A 155 -2.21 20.82 2.47
N LEU A 156 -3.36 20.39 1.95
CA LEU A 156 -3.94 20.94 0.71
C LEU A 156 -4.32 22.43 0.83
N LYS A 157 -4.74 22.89 2.01
CA LYS A 157 -4.97 24.31 2.27
C LYS A 157 -3.66 25.08 2.30
N ASP A 158 -2.64 24.54 2.95
CA ASP A 158 -1.29 25.15 3.01
C ASP A 158 -0.66 25.25 1.61
N LEU A 159 -0.91 24.27 0.74
CA LEU A 159 -0.53 24.32 -0.68
C LEU A 159 -1.42 25.23 -1.54
N ALA A 160 -2.42 25.92 -0.97
CA ALA A 160 -3.40 26.72 -1.70
C ALA A 160 -4.08 25.96 -2.85
N CYS A 161 -4.31 24.67 -2.70
CA CYS A 161 -4.90 23.81 -3.71
C CYS A 161 -6.36 24.15 -3.94
N LEU A 162 -6.69 24.74 -5.10
CA LEU A 162 -8.05 25.07 -5.50
C LEU A 162 -8.70 23.96 -6.37
N GLY A 163 -7.90 23.07 -6.94
CA GLY A 163 -8.35 21.94 -7.75
C GLY A 163 -7.24 20.90 -7.88
N PHE A 164 -7.61 19.64 -7.99
CA PHE A 164 -6.63 18.56 -8.13
C PHE A 164 -6.04 18.53 -9.54
N THR A 165 -4.71 18.40 -9.60
CA THR A 165 -3.97 18.17 -10.85
C THR A 165 -3.82 16.67 -11.14
N ALA A 166 -3.79 15.83 -10.11
CA ALA A 166 -3.86 14.39 -10.29
C ALA A 166 -5.13 13.99 -11.05
N ASP A 167 -5.01 13.02 -11.95
CA ASP A 167 -6.13 12.63 -12.83
C ASP A 167 -7.36 12.15 -12.05
N LEU A 168 -7.16 11.50 -10.89
CA LEU A 168 -8.21 11.08 -9.97
C LEU A 168 -7.69 11.12 -8.53
N THR A 169 -8.40 11.84 -7.65
CA THR A 169 -8.19 11.83 -6.20
C THR A 169 -9.47 11.33 -5.53
N MET A 170 -9.36 10.30 -4.68
CA MET A 170 -10.49 9.72 -3.97
C MET A 170 -10.31 9.76 -2.45
N GLN A 171 -11.37 10.15 -1.74
CA GLN A 171 -11.49 10.09 -0.28
C GLN A 171 -12.40 8.94 0.14
N SER A 172 -12.06 8.26 1.23
CA SER A 172 -12.89 7.19 1.82
C SER A 172 -13.07 7.36 3.33
N PHE A 173 -13.98 6.54 3.90
CA PHE A 173 -14.34 6.54 5.33
C PHE A 173 -14.37 5.11 5.90
N CYS A 174 -13.48 4.24 5.45
CA CYS A 174 -13.49 2.83 5.81
C CYS A 174 -13.03 2.53 7.24
N HIS A 175 -12.28 3.43 7.89
CA HIS A 175 -11.75 3.21 9.25
C HIS A 175 -12.69 3.73 10.35
N THR A 176 -13.45 4.77 10.06
CA THR A 176 -14.29 5.45 11.08
C THR A 176 -15.79 5.24 10.89
N ALA A 177 -16.23 4.50 9.85
CA ALA A 177 -17.64 4.31 9.55
C ALA A 177 -18.41 3.58 10.66
N ALA A 178 -17.76 2.59 11.30
CA ALA A 178 -18.34 1.88 12.41
C ALA A 178 -17.89 2.49 13.73
N TYR A 179 -18.84 2.77 14.61
CA TYR A 179 -18.59 3.36 15.94
C TYR A 179 -17.78 4.67 15.90
N PRO A 180 -18.19 5.68 15.08
CA PRO A 180 -17.48 6.93 14.93
C PRO A 180 -17.45 7.72 16.23
N LYS A 181 -16.32 8.39 16.49
CA LYS A 181 -16.20 9.41 17.55
C LYS A 181 -16.79 10.75 17.04
N PRO A 182 -17.09 11.72 17.91
CA PRO A 182 -17.58 13.04 17.47
C PRO A 182 -16.71 13.71 16.40
N VAL A 183 -15.38 13.63 16.53
CA VAL A 183 -14.44 14.17 15.52
C VAL A 183 -14.52 13.42 14.17
N ASP A 184 -14.81 12.13 14.20
CA ASP A 184 -14.99 11.34 12.97
C ASP A 184 -16.26 11.76 12.24
N ILE A 185 -17.34 12.02 12.98
CA ILE A 185 -18.61 12.53 12.44
C ILE A 185 -18.42 13.89 11.77
N GLU A 186 -17.69 14.81 12.42
CA GLU A 186 -17.35 16.10 11.81
C GLU A 186 -16.54 15.92 10.51
N THR A 187 -15.56 15.04 10.52
CA THR A 187 -14.76 14.68 9.34
C THR A 187 -15.63 14.11 8.22
N GLN A 188 -16.52 13.17 8.54
CA GLN A 188 -17.45 12.55 7.60
C GLN A 188 -18.42 13.56 6.95
N HIS A 189 -18.76 14.63 7.63
CA HIS A 189 -19.62 15.70 7.11
C HIS A 189 -18.87 16.77 6.32
N THR A 190 -17.63 17.07 6.65
CA THR A 190 -16.91 18.23 6.07
C THR A 190 -15.92 17.86 4.98
N LEU A 191 -15.30 16.67 5.06
CA LEU A 191 -14.27 16.25 4.13
C LEU A 191 -14.79 15.90 2.73
N PRO A 192 -15.99 15.30 2.54
CA PRO A 192 -16.53 15.00 1.21
C PRO A 192 -16.65 16.25 0.33
N ASP A 193 -17.28 17.30 0.83
CA ASP A 193 -17.47 18.55 0.08
C ASP A 193 -16.12 19.20 -0.25
N PHE A 194 -15.16 19.16 0.69
CA PHE A 194 -13.82 19.68 0.45
C PHE A 194 -13.14 19.01 -0.73
N ILE A 195 -13.24 17.68 -0.84
CA ILE A 195 -12.64 16.87 -1.91
C ILE A 195 -13.40 17.05 -3.23
N MET A 196 -14.74 16.93 -3.21
CA MET A 196 -15.56 17.02 -4.42
C MET A 196 -15.50 18.41 -5.06
N ASN A 197 -15.46 19.48 -4.27
CA ASN A 197 -15.33 20.86 -4.76
C ASN A 197 -13.97 21.13 -5.46
N ARG A 198 -12.99 20.22 -5.31
CA ARG A 198 -11.68 20.25 -5.99
C ARG A 198 -11.57 19.29 -7.16
N GLY A 199 -12.70 18.71 -7.60
CA GLY A 199 -12.74 17.76 -8.71
C GLY A 199 -12.44 16.32 -8.31
N GLY A 200 -12.46 16.02 -7.00
CA GLY A 200 -12.24 14.67 -6.49
C GLY A 200 -13.50 13.83 -6.38
N VAL A 201 -13.32 12.59 -5.92
CA VAL A 201 -14.35 11.61 -5.65
C VAL A 201 -14.38 11.33 -4.15
N SER A 202 -15.54 11.24 -3.54
CA SER A 202 -15.67 10.89 -2.13
C SER A 202 -16.64 9.74 -1.94
N LEU A 203 -16.16 8.68 -1.30
CA LEU A 203 -17.01 7.63 -0.78
C LEU A 203 -17.80 8.14 0.43
N ARG A 204 -18.78 7.38 0.85
CA ARG A 204 -19.63 7.63 2.02
C ARG A 204 -19.28 6.66 3.15
N PRO A 205 -19.50 7.01 4.42
CA PRO A 205 -19.39 6.05 5.52
C PRO A 205 -20.24 4.81 5.26
N GLY A 206 -19.63 3.63 5.38
CA GLY A 206 -20.30 2.35 5.10
C GLY A 206 -20.24 1.86 3.64
N ASP A 207 -19.66 2.63 2.72
CA ASP A 207 -19.42 2.15 1.35
C ASP A 207 -18.38 1.02 1.31
N GLY A 208 -17.47 0.98 2.28
CA GLY A 208 -16.48 -0.06 2.43
C GLY A 208 -15.04 0.41 2.31
N ILE A 209 -14.14 -0.53 2.08
CA ILE A 209 -12.69 -0.34 2.11
C ILE A 209 -12.23 0.43 0.88
N ILE A 210 -11.40 1.46 1.10
CA ILE A 210 -10.88 2.30 0.02
C ILE A 210 -10.27 1.49 -1.12
N HIS A 211 -9.45 0.48 -0.81
CA HIS A 211 -8.70 -0.26 -1.83
C HIS A 211 -9.62 -1.03 -2.77
N SER A 212 -10.72 -1.59 -2.25
CA SER A 212 -11.71 -2.30 -3.07
C SER A 212 -12.47 -1.39 -4.04
N TRP A 213 -12.54 -0.08 -3.75
CA TRP A 213 -13.10 0.93 -4.65
C TRP A 213 -12.04 1.54 -5.56
N LEU A 214 -10.91 1.96 -4.99
CA LEU A 214 -9.85 2.67 -5.71
C LEU A 214 -9.26 1.80 -6.81
N ASN A 215 -9.07 0.49 -6.55
CA ASN A 215 -8.56 -0.44 -7.54
C ASN A 215 -9.46 -0.59 -8.77
N ARG A 216 -10.77 -0.36 -8.62
CA ARG A 216 -11.72 -0.32 -9.74
C ARG A 216 -11.61 0.95 -10.59
N MET A 217 -10.82 1.91 -10.15
CA MET A 217 -10.60 3.19 -10.86
C MET A 217 -9.21 3.29 -11.48
N LEU A 218 -8.39 2.23 -11.40
CA LEU A 218 -7.04 2.23 -11.91
C LEU A 218 -7.00 2.14 -13.44
N LEU A 219 -5.93 2.67 -14.01
CA LEU A 219 -5.54 2.46 -15.41
C LEU A 219 -4.30 1.57 -15.43
N PRO A 220 -4.18 0.65 -16.40
CA PRO A 220 -3.02 -0.21 -16.53
C PRO A 220 -1.71 0.57 -16.72
N ASP A 221 -0.63 0.04 -16.18
CA ASP A 221 0.74 0.58 -16.31
C ASP A 221 0.87 2.04 -15.88
N THR A 222 0.13 2.43 -14.84
CA THR A 222 0.19 3.78 -14.26
C THR A 222 0.72 3.77 -12.83
N VAL A 223 1.18 4.93 -12.39
CA VAL A 223 1.70 5.12 -11.04
C VAL A 223 0.71 5.90 -10.18
N GLY A 224 0.63 5.56 -8.90
CA GLY A 224 -0.19 6.29 -7.96
C GLY A 224 0.33 6.22 -6.52
N THR A 225 -0.43 6.83 -5.62
CA THR A 225 -0.13 6.90 -4.19
C THR A 225 -1.39 6.91 -3.34
N GLY A 226 -1.22 6.77 -2.05
CA GLY A 226 -2.28 6.94 -1.08
C GLY A 226 -1.79 6.92 0.36
N GLY A 227 -2.61 7.42 1.27
CA GLY A 227 -2.29 7.59 2.68
C GLY A 227 -2.50 6.34 3.54
N ASP A 228 -2.49 5.16 2.92
CA ASP A 228 -2.63 3.87 3.60
C ASP A 228 -1.55 2.92 3.11
N SER A 229 -0.96 2.12 4.01
CA SER A 229 0.10 1.15 3.67
C SER A 229 -0.37 0.09 2.67
N HIS A 230 -1.67 -0.22 2.65
CA HIS A 230 -2.30 -1.15 1.73
C HIS A 230 -2.75 -0.49 0.41
N THR A 231 -2.32 0.72 0.11
CA THR A 231 -2.46 1.28 -1.24
C THR A 231 -1.50 0.55 -2.19
N ARG A 232 -1.95 -0.59 -2.74
CA ARG A 232 -1.17 -1.51 -3.57
C ARG A 232 -1.94 -1.83 -4.84
N PHE A 233 -1.53 -1.23 -5.95
CA PHE A 233 -2.28 -1.31 -7.20
C PHE A 233 -1.96 -2.60 -7.97
N PRO A 234 -2.96 -3.44 -8.28
CA PRO A 234 -2.74 -4.67 -9.06
C PRO A 234 -2.57 -4.42 -10.56
N LEU A 235 -3.00 -3.25 -11.08
CA LEU A 235 -2.93 -2.91 -12.52
C LEU A 235 -1.78 -1.98 -12.90
N GLY A 236 -1.00 -1.54 -11.95
CA GLY A 236 0.10 -0.62 -12.13
C GLY A 236 1.03 -0.75 -10.95
N ILE A 237 1.51 0.38 -10.46
CA ILE A 237 2.31 0.44 -9.25
C ILE A 237 1.89 1.62 -8.38
N SER A 238 1.95 1.48 -7.08
CA SER A 238 1.72 2.55 -6.13
C SER A 238 2.74 2.57 -5.02
N PHE A 239 3.01 3.77 -4.54
CA PHE A 239 3.92 4.02 -3.44
C PHE A 239 3.15 4.71 -2.32
N PRO A 240 2.75 3.99 -1.25
CA PRO A 240 2.10 4.59 -0.09
C PRO A 240 2.94 5.69 0.52
N ALA A 241 2.29 6.76 0.97
CA ALA A 241 2.97 7.95 1.49
C ALA A 241 2.22 8.57 2.68
N GLY A 242 2.88 9.44 3.41
CA GLY A 242 2.26 10.27 4.43
C GLY A 242 1.32 11.32 3.83
N SER A 243 0.54 11.97 4.70
CA SER A 243 -0.47 12.97 4.29
C SER A 243 0.10 14.12 3.46
N GLY A 244 1.31 14.57 3.76
CA GLY A 244 2.02 15.63 3.03
C GLY A 244 2.26 15.29 1.57
N LEU A 245 2.88 14.13 1.29
CA LEU A 245 3.10 13.68 -0.09
C LEU A 245 1.79 13.33 -0.82
N VAL A 246 0.80 12.78 -0.12
CA VAL A 246 -0.53 12.53 -0.70
C VAL A 246 -1.19 13.85 -1.12
N ALA A 247 -1.12 14.88 -0.27
CA ALA A 247 -1.61 16.22 -0.60
C ALA A 247 -0.84 16.83 -1.77
N PHE A 248 0.50 16.73 -1.74
CA PHE A 248 1.36 17.21 -2.82
C PHE A 248 1.03 16.53 -4.15
N ALA A 249 0.88 15.21 -4.15
CA ALA A 249 0.50 14.43 -5.33
C ALA A 249 -0.87 14.83 -5.87
N ALA A 250 -1.86 15.02 -5.00
CA ALA A 250 -3.18 15.46 -5.42
C ALA A 250 -3.16 16.87 -6.02
N ALA A 251 -2.43 17.80 -5.41
CA ALA A 251 -2.36 19.20 -5.84
C ALA A 251 -1.52 19.39 -7.12
N THR A 252 -0.39 18.70 -7.25
CA THR A 252 0.60 18.94 -8.33
C THR A 252 0.54 17.88 -9.44
N GLY A 253 -0.05 16.73 -9.16
CA GLY A 253 -0.10 15.59 -10.09
C GLY A 253 1.18 14.76 -10.17
N VAL A 254 2.19 15.05 -9.34
CA VAL A 254 3.46 14.30 -9.27
C VAL A 254 3.83 14.02 -7.82
N MET A 255 4.67 13.02 -7.60
CA MET A 255 5.19 12.71 -6.26
C MET A 255 6.69 12.46 -6.31
N PRO A 256 7.49 13.14 -5.46
CA PRO A 256 8.92 12.87 -5.33
C PRO A 256 9.17 11.43 -4.85
N LEU A 257 10.10 10.75 -5.48
CA LEU A 257 10.42 9.35 -5.20
C LEU A 257 11.91 9.09 -5.49
N ASP A 258 12.60 8.46 -4.54
CA ASP A 258 13.85 7.77 -4.83
C ASP A 258 13.49 6.35 -5.29
N MET A 259 13.77 6.01 -6.54
CA MET A 259 13.38 4.73 -7.14
C MET A 259 13.91 3.56 -6.31
N PRO A 260 13.06 2.70 -5.72
CA PRO A 260 13.52 1.54 -4.97
C PRO A 260 14.09 0.44 -5.88
N GLU A 261 14.94 -0.42 -5.30
CA GLU A 261 15.25 -1.72 -5.92
C GLU A 261 14.03 -2.62 -5.99
N SER A 262 14.07 -3.64 -6.84
CA SER A 262 13.00 -4.65 -6.94
C SER A 262 13.48 -6.03 -6.47
N VAL A 263 12.57 -6.77 -5.84
CA VAL A 263 12.65 -8.22 -5.59
C VAL A 263 11.63 -8.89 -6.51
N LEU A 264 12.09 -9.86 -7.29
CA LEU A 264 11.22 -10.65 -8.16
C LEU A 264 10.75 -11.91 -7.45
N VAL A 265 9.44 -12.14 -7.43
CA VAL A 265 8.83 -13.42 -7.07
C VAL A 265 8.25 -14.05 -8.34
N ARG A 266 8.80 -15.20 -8.73
CA ARG A 266 8.38 -15.93 -9.93
C ARG A 266 7.69 -17.22 -9.54
N PHE A 267 6.41 -17.32 -9.87
CA PHE A 267 5.65 -18.54 -9.72
C PHE A 267 5.79 -19.42 -10.96
N LYS A 268 5.90 -20.73 -10.75
CA LYS A 268 6.00 -21.76 -11.79
C LYS A 268 5.07 -22.91 -11.47
N GLY A 269 4.75 -23.74 -12.48
CA GLY A 269 3.89 -24.90 -12.29
C GLY A 269 2.41 -24.58 -12.16
N GLU A 270 1.65 -25.49 -11.59
CA GLU A 270 0.19 -25.40 -11.49
C GLU A 270 -0.28 -25.47 -10.04
N MET A 271 -1.32 -24.68 -9.73
CA MET A 271 -1.93 -24.65 -8.40
C MET A 271 -2.56 -26.00 -8.07
N GLN A 272 -2.22 -26.56 -6.91
CA GLN A 272 -2.66 -27.89 -6.50
C GLN A 272 -4.10 -27.87 -5.95
N PRO A 273 -4.85 -28.99 -6.03
CA PRO A 273 -6.17 -29.09 -5.44
C PRO A 273 -6.16 -28.78 -3.94
N GLY A 274 -7.11 -27.93 -3.51
CA GLY A 274 -7.23 -27.48 -2.12
C GLY A 274 -6.35 -26.29 -1.74
N ILE A 275 -5.46 -25.87 -2.63
CA ILE A 275 -4.64 -24.67 -2.46
C ILE A 275 -5.41 -23.47 -3.02
N THR A 276 -5.40 -22.36 -2.30
CA THR A 276 -6.06 -21.12 -2.65
C THR A 276 -5.05 -20.01 -2.90
N LEU A 277 -5.51 -18.88 -3.39
CA LEU A 277 -4.64 -17.72 -3.58
C LEU A 277 -4.03 -17.22 -2.27
N ARG A 278 -4.76 -17.37 -1.15
CA ARG A 278 -4.24 -17.01 0.17
C ARG A 278 -2.99 -17.80 0.54
N ASP A 279 -2.92 -19.06 0.13
CA ASP A 279 -1.73 -19.88 0.35
C ASP A 279 -0.53 -19.37 -0.47
N LEU A 280 -0.77 -18.83 -1.66
CA LEU A 280 0.28 -18.20 -2.47
C LEU A 280 0.79 -16.92 -1.81
N VAL A 281 -0.10 -16.12 -1.21
CA VAL A 281 0.28 -14.94 -0.42
C VAL A 281 1.26 -15.33 0.69
N HIS A 282 0.97 -16.42 1.41
CA HIS A 282 1.80 -16.89 2.53
C HIS A 282 3.02 -17.72 2.06
N ALA A 283 3.00 -18.26 0.85
CA ALA A 283 4.16 -18.93 0.27
C ALA A 283 5.34 -17.97 0.06
N ILE A 284 5.08 -16.70 -0.26
CA ILE A 284 6.13 -15.70 -0.46
C ILE A 284 7.05 -15.59 0.76
N PRO A 285 6.55 -15.28 1.99
CA PRO A 285 7.41 -15.25 3.17
C PRO A 285 7.98 -16.63 3.52
N LEU A 286 7.22 -17.72 3.36
CA LEU A 286 7.71 -19.06 3.67
C LEU A 286 8.95 -19.45 2.83
N TYR A 287 8.92 -19.15 1.53
CA TYR A 287 10.05 -19.42 0.64
C TYR A 287 11.22 -18.46 0.89
N ALA A 288 10.93 -17.20 1.21
CA ALA A 288 11.97 -16.23 1.60
C ALA A 288 12.70 -16.67 2.88
N ILE A 289 11.97 -17.20 3.88
CA ILE A 289 12.56 -17.78 5.10
C ILE A 289 13.45 -18.97 4.75
N LYS A 290 12.97 -19.92 3.94
CA LYS A 290 13.74 -21.09 3.51
C LYS A 290 15.05 -20.73 2.79
N GLN A 291 15.07 -19.56 2.13
CA GLN A 291 16.25 -19.05 1.41
C GLN A 291 17.13 -18.13 2.27
N GLY A 292 16.78 -17.86 3.53
CA GLY A 292 17.51 -16.95 4.40
C GLY A 292 17.35 -15.46 4.06
N LEU A 293 16.35 -15.10 3.23
CA LEU A 293 16.04 -13.75 2.79
C LEU A 293 15.05 -13.04 3.74
N LEU A 294 14.45 -13.77 4.66
CA LEU A 294 13.53 -13.27 5.67
C LEU A 294 13.75 -14.05 6.98
N THR A 295 13.76 -13.32 8.10
CA THR A 295 13.78 -13.95 9.43
C THR A 295 12.57 -13.55 10.24
N VAL A 296 12.06 -14.46 11.09
CA VAL A 296 10.97 -14.18 12.03
C VAL A 296 11.50 -13.43 13.25
N GLU A 297 12.72 -13.75 13.67
CA GLU A 297 13.35 -13.11 14.83
C GLU A 297 13.49 -11.60 14.63
N LYS A 298 13.12 -10.84 15.67
CA LYS A 298 13.18 -9.36 15.63
C LYS A 298 14.61 -8.83 15.74
N LYS A 299 15.45 -9.51 16.50
CA LYS A 299 16.85 -9.14 16.67
C LYS A 299 17.65 -9.56 15.44
N GLY A 300 18.36 -8.63 14.81
CA GLY A 300 19.09 -8.88 13.58
C GLY A 300 18.19 -9.26 12.40
N LYS A 301 16.94 -8.75 12.35
CA LYS A 301 15.95 -9.11 11.33
C LYS A 301 16.47 -8.87 9.92
N ILE A 302 16.47 -9.93 9.12
CA ILE A 302 16.66 -9.88 7.67
C ILE A 302 15.27 -9.78 7.04
N ASN A 303 15.10 -8.86 6.10
CA ASN A 303 13.90 -8.73 5.30
C ASN A 303 14.27 -8.17 3.93
N ALA A 304 14.39 -9.06 2.95
CA ALA A 304 14.75 -8.69 1.58
C ALA A 304 13.71 -7.78 0.90
N PHE A 305 12.47 -7.78 1.35
CA PHE A 305 11.40 -6.97 0.79
C PHE A 305 11.37 -5.53 1.33
N SER A 306 11.94 -5.29 2.52
CA SER A 306 11.82 -4.00 3.20
C SER A 306 12.37 -2.85 2.38
N GLY A 307 11.51 -1.89 2.04
CA GLY A 307 11.87 -0.72 1.24
C GLY A 307 12.13 -1.00 -0.24
N ARG A 308 11.87 -2.23 -0.72
CA ARG A 308 11.98 -2.65 -2.12
C ARG A 308 10.61 -2.84 -2.75
N ILE A 309 10.56 -2.81 -4.07
CA ILE A 309 9.35 -3.14 -4.83
C ILE A 309 9.26 -4.66 -4.96
N LEU A 310 8.08 -5.22 -4.70
CA LEU A 310 7.79 -6.62 -4.99
C LEU A 310 7.20 -6.72 -6.40
N GLU A 311 7.93 -7.37 -7.30
CA GLU A 311 7.44 -7.68 -8.65
C GLU A 311 7.05 -9.16 -8.72
N ILE A 312 5.84 -9.46 -9.20
CA ILE A 312 5.27 -10.82 -9.23
C ILE A 312 4.97 -11.21 -10.67
N GLU A 313 5.42 -12.41 -11.08
CA GLU A 313 5.16 -12.98 -12.41
C GLU A 313 4.83 -14.48 -12.33
N GLY A 314 4.34 -15.05 -13.44
CA GLY A 314 3.95 -16.45 -13.55
C GLY A 314 2.51 -16.73 -13.15
N LEU A 315 1.68 -15.69 -12.99
CA LEU A 315 0.27 -15.80 -12.59
C LEU A 315 -0.63 -14.94 -13.50
N GLU A 316 -0.33 -14.83 -14.78
CA GLU A 316 -0.93 -13.89 -15.72
C GLU A 316 -2.45 -14.05 -15.87
N ASN A 317 -2.98 -15.24 -15.59
CA ASN A 317 -4.39 -15.57 -15.75
C ASN A 317 -5.24 -15.32 -14.49
N LEU A 318 -4.68 -14.74 -13.43
CA LEU A 318 -5.48 -14.32 -12.27
C LEU A 318 -6.49 -13.24 -12.68
N THR A 319 -7.65 -13.25 -12.03
CA THR A 319 -8.51 -12.06 -12.07
C THR A 319 -7.82 -10.90 -11.35
N VAL A 320 -8.21 -9.67 -11.66
CA VAL A 320 -7.60 -8.50 -11.02
C VAL A 320 -7.87 -8.47 -9.51
N GLU A 321 -9.04 -8.95 -9.07
CA GLU A 321 -9.37 -9.08 -7.64
C GLU A 321 -8.47 -10.10 -6.94
N GLN A 322 -8.12 -11.19 -7.61
CA GLN A 322 -7.15 -12.16 -7.09
C GLN A 322 -5.73 -11.58 -7.05
N ALA A 323 -5.32 -10.88 -8.10
CA ALA A 323 -4.03 -10.20 -8.14
C ALA A 323 -3.92 -9.16 -7.02
N PHE A 324 -5.03 -8.49 -6.67
CA PHE A 324 -5.07 -7.55 -5.56
C PHE A 324 -4.72 -8.21 -4.22
N GLU A 325 -5.14 -9.42 -3.95
CA GLU A 325 -4.76 -10.12 -2.70
C GLU A 325 -3.23 -10.25 -2.57
N LEU A 326 -2.54 -10.56 -3.66
CA LEU A 326 -1.06 -10.64 -3.69
C LEU A 326 -0.41 -9.26 -3.55
N SER A 327 -0.89 -8.26 -4.30
CA SER A 327 -0.31 -6.92 -4.24
C SER A 327 -0.51 -6.27 -2.88
N ASP A 328 -1.70 -6.40 -2.31
CA ASP A 328 -2.07 -5.84 -1.01
C ASP A 328 -1.22 -6.41 0.13
N ALA A 329 -1.03 -7.72 0.15
CA ALA A 329 -0.21 -8.41 1.14
C ALA A 329 1.27 -7.98 1.14
N SER A 330 1.76 -7.32 0.10
CA SER A 330 3.12 -6.76 0.07
C SER A 330 3.35 -5.69 1.14
N ALA A 331 2.27 -5.08 1.65
CA ALA A 331 2.31 -4.14 2.77
C ALA A 331 2.85 -4.81 4.04
N GLU A 332 2.45 -6.06 4.30
CA GLU A 332 2.87 -6.82 5.47
C GLU A 332 4.36 -7.22 5.42
N ARG A 333 4.98 -7.12 4.26
CA ARG A 333 6.44 -7.36 4.04
C ARG A 333 7.26 -6.07 4.13
N SER A 334 6.63 -4.94 4.46
CA SER A 334 7.27 -3.61 4.42
C SER A 334 7.82 -3.24 3.04
N ALA A 335 7.26 -3.78 1.96
CA ALA A 335 7.64 -3.43 0.61
C ALA A 335 7.30 -1.95 0.31
N ALA A 336 8.10 -1.29 -0.52
CA ALA A 336 7.85 0.09 -0.94
C ALA A 336 6.68 0.19 -1.94
N GLY A 337 6.49 -0.86 -2.75
CA GLY A 337 5.45 -0.96 -3.75
C GLY A 337 5.30 -2.40 -4.21
N CYS A 338 4.31 -2.67 -5.05
CA CYS A 338 4.13 -3.98 -5.68
C CYS A 338 3.59 -3.80 -7.10
N THR A 339 4.00 -4.65 -8.01
CA THR A 339 3.38 -4.78 -9.33
C THR A 339 3.27 -6.25 -9.73
N ILE A 340 2.25 -6.59 -10.50
CA ILE A 340 1.95 -7.95 -10.92
C ILE A 340 1.80 -8.02 -12.43
N ASN A 341 2.42 -9.01 -13.03
CA ASN A 341 2.32 -9.28 -14.45
C ASN A 341 1.01 -10.02 -14.75
N LEU A 342 0.04 -9.35 -15.40
CA LEU A 342 -1.27 -9.92 -15.77
C LEU A 342 -1.44 -9.98 -17.29
N SER A 343 -2.46 -10.74 -17.74
CA SER A 343 -2.86 -10.77 -19.15
C SER A 343 -3.79 -9.61 -19.50
N GLU A 344 -3.76 -9.18 -20.75
CA GLU A 344 -4.68 -8.17 -21.30
C GLU A 344 -6.15 -8.62 -21.15
N ALA A 345 -6.42 -9.92 -21.26
CA ALA A 345 -7.77 -10.47 -21.15
C ALA A 345 -8.36 -10.28 -19.74
N SER A 346 -7.60 -10.58 -18.69
CA SER A 346 -8.01 -10.40 -17.29
C SER A 346 -8.28 -8.93 -16.98
N ILE A 347 -7.43 -8.04 -17.48
CA ILE A 347 -7.60 -6.59 -17.28
C ILE A 347 -8.79 -6.06 -18.08
N ALA A 348 -8.97 -6.50 -19.34
CA ALA A 348 -10.07 -6.04 -20.17
C ALA A 348 -11.44 -6.40 -19.57
N GLU A 349 -11.59 -7.60 -19.01
CA GLU A 349 -12.82 -8.00 -18.30
C GLU A 349 -13.12 -7.04 -17.14
N TYR A 350 -12.12 -6.79 -16.32
CA TYR A 350 -12.22 -5.92 -15.14
C TYR A 350 -12.58 -4.47 -15.52
N LEU A 351 -11.92 -3.89 -16.52
CA LEU A 351 -12.18 -2.52 -16.94
C LEU A 351 -13.60 -2.34 -17.50
N ARG A 352 -14.15 -3.32 -18.24
CA ARG A 352 -15.54 -3.24 -18.72
C ARG A 352 -16.54 -3.11 -17.57
N SER A 353 -16.36 -3.89 -16.51
CA SER A 353 -17.17 -3.79 -15.30
C SER A 353 -16.98 -2.43 -14.62
N ASN A 354 -15.75 -1.94 -14.52
CA ASN A 354 -15.41 -0.69 -13.85
C ASN A 354 -15.99 0.54 -14.56
N ILE A 355 -16.02 0.57 -15.89
CA ILE A 355 -16.65 1.65 -16.67
C ILE A 355 -18.13 1.79 -16.29
N THR A 356 -18.83 0.67 -16.16
CA THR A 356 -20.24 0.66 -15.73
C THR A 356 -20.38 1.23 -14.32
N MET A 357 -19.49 0.83 -13.40
CA MET A 357 -19.49 1.34 -12.04
C MET A 357 -19.19 2.84 -11.97
N LEU A 358 -18.21 3.34 -12.73
CA LEU A 358 -17.87 4.77 -12.75
C LEU A 358 -19.06 5.62 -13.22
N ARG A 359 -19.78 5.19 -14.25
CA ARG A 359 -20.98 5.87 -14.73
C ARG A 359 -22.15 5.80 -13.75
N TRP A 360 -22.30 4.67 -13.03
CA TRP A 360 -23.23 4.58 -11.92
C TRP A 360 -22.86 5.56 -10.79
N MET A 361 -21.58 5.69 -10.44
CA MET A 361 -21.12 6.64 -9.41
C MET A 361 -21.42 8.09 -9.77
N ILE A 362 -21.38 8.46 -11.07
CA ILE A 362 -21.79 9.79 -11.55
C ILE A 362 -23.27 10.04 -11.19
N ASN A 363 -24.13 9.08 -11.50
CA ASN A 363 -25.58 9.19 -11.26
C ASN A 363 -25.90 9.26 -9.75
N GLU A 364 -25.10 8.60 -8.92
CA GLU A 364 -25.25 8.58 -7.46
C GLU A 364 -24.60 9.78 -6.76
N GLY A 365 -23.91 10.66 -7.48
CA GLY A 365 -23.30 11.86 -6.93
C GLY A 365 -22.08 11.61 -6.05
N TYR A 366 -21.19 10.68 -6.43
CA TYR A 366 -19.97 10.38 -5.68
C TYR A 366 -18.83 11.37 -5.88
N GLY A 367 -18.95 12.32 -6.81
CA GLY A 367 -17.89 13.30 -7.05
C GLY A 367 -18.09 14.08 -8.34
N ASP A 368 -17.02 14.69 -8.84
CA ASP A 368 -17.03 15.45 -10.08
C ASP A 368 -17.35 14.52 -11.27
N PRO A 369 -18.49 14.72 -11.97
CA PRO A 369 -18.87 13.88 -13.10
C PRO A 369 -17.84 13.87 -14.23
N ARG A 370 -17.14 15.00 -14.44
CA ARG A 370 -16.11 15.12 -15.50
C ARG A 370 -14.89 14.27 -15.18
N THR A 371 -14.50 14.19 -13.91
CA THR A 371 -13.38 13.36 -13.46
C THR A 371 -13.69 11.87 -13.63
N LEU A 372 -14.87 11.43 -13.23
CA LEU A 372 -15.31 10.04 -13.37
C LEU A 372 -15.49 9.65 -14.85
N GLU A 373 -16.13 10.51 -15.66
CA GLU A 373 -16.31 10.24 -17.10
C GLU A 373 -14.98 10.20 -17.84
N ARG A 374 -14.07 11.16 -17.56
CA ARG A 374 -12.72 11.15 -18.16
C ARG A 374 -11.96 9.85 -17.80
N ARG A 375 -12.13 9.33 -16.57
CA ARG A 375 -11.54 8.04 -16.17
C ARG A 375 -12.17 6.88 -16.95
N ALA A 376 -13.49 6.85 -17.12
CA ALA A 376 -14.18 5.83 -17.90
C ALA A 376 -13.73 5.86 -19.37
N GLN A 377 -13.61 7.04 -19.99
CA GLN A 377 -13.12 7.21 -21.35
C GLN A 377 -11.69 6.68 -21.52
N LYS A 378 -10.78 6.97 -20.59
CA LYS A 378 -9.41 6.41 -20.62
C LYS A 378 -9.39 4.88 -20.52
N MET A 379 -10.32 4.28 -19.79
CA MET A 379 -10.48 2.81 -19.78
C MET A 379 -11.00 2.31 -21.15
N GLU A 380 -11.94 3.00 -21.77
CA GLU A 380 -12.44 2.67 -23.12
C GLU A 380 -11.34 2.82 -24.19
N GLU A 381 -10.50 3.86 -24.09
CA GLU A 381 -9.34 4.05 -24.96
C GLU A 381 -8.37 2.86 -24.86
N TRP A 382 -8.04 2.44 -23.64
CA TRP A 382 -7.18 1.27 -23.43
C TRP A 382 -7.81 -0.01 -23.99
N LEU A 383 -9.12 -0.21 -23.78
CA LEU A 383 -9.85 -1.38 -24.30
C LEU A 383 -9.92 -1.43 -25.83
N ALA A 384 -9.80 -0.30 -26.50
CA ALA A 384 -9.76 -0.22 -27.97
C ALA A 384 -8.42 -0.72 -28.53
N ASN A 385 -7.33 -0.61 -27.78
CA ASN A 385 -6.00 -1.10 -28.14
C ASN A 385 -5.26 -1.59 -26.87
N PRO A 386 -5.61 -2.78 -26.34
CA PRO A 386 -4.98 -3.31 -25.15
C PRO A 386 -3.49 -3.56 -25.35
N GLU A 387 -2.68 -2.94 -24.51
CA GLU A 387 -1.23 -3.11 -24.49
C GLU A 387 -0.74 -3.02 -23.05
N LEU A 388 0.16 -3.91 -22.64
CA LEU A 388 0.77 -3.94 -21.34
C LEU A 388 2.28 -3.91 -21.42
N MET A 389 2.89 -3.20 -20.48
CA MET A 389 4.33 -3.22 -20.29
C MET A 389 4.80 -4.60 -19.80
N ARG A 390 6.02 -4.96 -20.18
CA ARG A 390 6.71 -6.17 -19.72
C ARG A 390 8.14 -5.82 -19.32
N ALA A 391 8.69 -6.53 -18.35
CA ALA A 391 10.10 -6.43 -18.04
C ALA A 391 10.96 -6.84 -19.24
N ASP A 392 12.14 -6.25 -19.36
CA ASP A 392 13.13 -6.72 -20.33
C ASP A 392 13.70 -8.07 -19.88
N ALA A 393 14.14 -8.89 -20.83
CA ALA A 393 14.60 -10.26 -20.54
C ALA A 393 15.86 -10.29 -19.66
N ASP A 394 16.66 -9.25 -19.70
CA ASP A 394 17.90 -9.07 -18.96
C ASP A 394 17.77 -8.06 -17.80
N ALA A 395 16.54 -7.80 -17.35
CA ALA A 395 16.30 -6.94 -16.20
C ALA A 395 16.97 -7.48 -14.92
N GLU A 396 17.57 -6.58 -14.16
CA GLU A 396 18.25 -6.89 -12.90
C GLU A 396 17.33 -6.70 -11.69
N TYR A 397 17.44 -7.61 -10.73
CA TYR A 397 16.69 -7.59 -9.46
C TYR A 397 17.65 -7.74 -8.29
N ALA A 398 17.34 -7.11 -7.15
CA ALA A 398 18.12 -7.28 -5.93
C ALA A 398 18.10 -8.73 -5.42
N GLU A 399 16.95 -9.38 -5.55
CA GLU A 399 16.76 -10.79 -5.21
C GLU A 399 15.74 -11.42 -6.17
N VAL A 400 15.83 -12.73 -6.39
CA VAL A 400 14.86 -13.51 -7.15
C VAL A 400 14.42 -14.73 -6.33
N ILE A 401 13.13 -14.83 -6.07
CA ILE A 401 12.52 -15.93 -5.33
C ILE A 401 11.64 -16.72 -6.30
N GLU A 402 12.04 -17.96 -6.60
CA GLU A 402 11.24 -18.86 -7.42
C GLU A 402 10.39 -19.78 -6.53
N ILE A 403 9.11 -19.88 -6.85
CA ILE A 403 8.13 -20.69 -6.11
C ILE A 403 7.47 -21.65 -7.10
N ASP A 404 7.68 -22.95 -6.90
CA ASP A 404 6.98 -23.98 -7.67
C ASP A 404 5.64 -24.30 -7.00
N LEU A 405 4.55 -23.99 -7.68
CA LEU A 405 3.19 -24.26 -7.21
C LEU A 405 2.92 -25.75 -7.02
N ASN A 406 3.64 -26.60 -7.76
CA ASN A 406 3.54 -28.05 -7.59
C ASN A 406 4.05 -28.53 -6.22
N ASP A 407 4.87 -27.74 -5.52
CA ASP A 407 5.40 -28.06 -4.19
C ASP A 407 4.51 -27.59 -3.04
N ILE A 408 3.52 -26.75 -3.32
CA ILE A 408 2.54 -26.28 -2.32
C ILE A 408 1.38 -27.28 -2.28
N LYS A 409 1.39 -28.19 -1.30
CA LYS A 409 0.44 -29.32 -1.22
C LYS A 409 -0.54 -29.21 -0.05
N GLU A 410 -0.34 -28.26 0.82
CA GLU A 410 -1.20 -27.99 1.97
C GLU A 410 -1.31 -26.48 2.21
N PRO A 411 -2.38 -26.01 2.88
CA PRO A 411 -2.53 -24.60 3.22
C PRO A 411 -1.37 -24.06 4.04
N ILE A 412 -1.08 -22.77 3.86
CA ILE A 412 -0.04 -22.03 4.58
C ILE A 412 -0.70 -20.93 5.39
N VAL A 413 -0.34 -20.81 6.67
CA VAL A 413 -0.84 -19.77 7.55
C VAL A 413 0.31 -19.00 8.20
N CYS A 414 0.07 -17.75 8.59
CA CYS A 414 0.99 -16.98 9.41
C CYS A 414 0.60 -17.13 10.88
N CYS A 415 1.59 -17.39 11.75
CA CYS A 415 1.38 -17.57 13.19
C CYS A 415 1.01 -16.25 13.87
N PRO A 416 0.40 -16.29 15.07
CA PRO A 416 -0.08 -15.10 15.77
C PRO A 416 0.99 -14.02 15.93
N ASN A 417 0.57 -12.76 15.69
CA ASN A 417 1.31 -11.52 15.88
C ASN A 417 2.51 -11.28 14.93
N ASP A 418 2.76 -12.15 13.96
CA ASP A 418 3.80 -11.91 12.97
C ASP A 418 3.39 -12.43 11.57
N PRO A 419 3.12 -11.52 10.60
CA PRO A 419 2.75 -11.92 9.24
C PRO A 419 3.90 -12.59 8.48
N ASP A 420 5.12 -12.57 9.01
CA ASP A 420 6.28 -13.25 8.43
C ASP A 420 6.45 -14.68 8.97
N ASP A 421 5.86 -15.05 10.11
CA ASP A 421 5.96 -16.41 10.68
C ASP A 421 5.04 -17.40 9.95
N ALA A 422 5.34 -17.63 8.68
CA ALA A 422 4.58 -18.51 7.81
C ALA A 422 4.93 -19.99 8.04
N LYS A 423 3.91 -20.83 8.26
CA LYS A 423 4.00 -22.28 8.49
C LYS A 423 2.95 -23.03 7.69
N THR A 424 3.19 -24.30 7.45
CA THR A 424 2.22 -25.18 6.80
C THR A 424 1.12 -25.59 7.79
N LEU A 425 -0.03 -26.00 7.26
CA LEU A 425 -1.15 -26.45 8.10
C LEU A 425 -0.76 -27.59 9.03
N SER A 426 0.07 -28.54 8.56
CA SER A 426 0.54 -29.67 9.37
C SER A 426 1.41 -29.25 10.55
N ASP A 427 2.12 -28.13 10.46
CA ASP A 427 2.94 -27.58 11.54
C ASP A 427 2.11 -26.99 12.70
N VAL A 428 0.88 -26.52 12.41
CA VAL A 428 0.02 -25.83 13.37
C VAL A 428 -1.29 -26.57 13.66
N ALA A 429 -1.48 -27.74 13.06
CA ALA A 429 -2.69 -28.52 13.26
C ALA A 429 -2.86 -28.96 14.71
N GLY A 430 -3.99 -28.61 15.32
CA GLY A 430 -4.29 -28.86 16.72
C GLY A 430 -4.17 -27.64 17.64
N ASP A 431 -3.64 -26.53 17.13
CA ASP A 431 -3.64 -25.27 17.86
C ASP A 431 -5.08 -24.79 18.10
N LYS A 432 -5.31 -24.24 19.29
CA LYS A 432 -6.63 -23.73 19.65
C LYS A 432 -6.95 -22.45 18.90
N VAL A 433 -8.14 -22.40 18.29
CA VAL A 433 -8.72 -21.20 17.70
C VAL A 433 -9.94 -20.79 18.51
N ASP A 434 -9.93 -19.57 19.06
CA ASP A 434 -11.01 -19.04 19.87
C ASP A 434 -12.07 -18.32 19.04
N GLU A 435 -11.63 -17.59 18.00
CA GLU A 435 -12.52 -16.83 17.12
C GLU A 435 -12.03 -16.92 15.65
N VAL A 436 -12.92 -16.66 14.73
CA VAL A 436 -12.64 -16.63 13.28
C VAL A 436 -13.14 -15.31 12.71
N PHE A 437 -12.34 -14.70 11.84
CA PHE A 437 -12.71 -13.49 11.11
C PHE A 437 -12.53 -13.66 9.61
N ILE A 438 -13.57 -13.39 8.83
CA ILE A 438 -13.54 -13.33 7.36
C ILE A 438 -13.85 -11.90 6.95
N GLY A 439 -12.86 -11.22 6.40
CA GLY A 439 -12.93 -9.81 6.00
C GLY A 439 -11.56 -9.26 5.69
N SER A 440 -11.44 -7.97 5.52
CA SER A 440 -10.28 -7.17 5.16
C SER A 440 -10.22 -6.79 3.68
N CYS A 441 -9.27 -5.89 3.34
CA CYS A 441 -9.01 -5.49 1.95
C CYS A 441 -8.58 -6.66 1.06
N MET A 442 -7.85 -7.62 1.61
CA MET A 442 -7.38 -8.82 0.91
C MET A 442 -8.43 -9.92 0.76
N THR A 443 -9.70 -9.68 1.11
CA THR A 443 -10.74 -10.72 1.15
C THR A 443 -11.85 -10.38 0.16
N ASN A 444 -11.73 -10.87 -1.08
CA ASN A 444 -12.75 -10.65 -2.10
C ASN A 444 -14.03 -11.47 -1.84
N ILE A 445 -15.11 -11.18 -2.58
CA ILE A 445 -16.42 -11.82 -2.42
C ILE A 445 -16.37 -13.35 -2.54
N GLY A 446 -15.39 -13.90 -3.26
CA GLY A 446 -15.22 -15.34 -3.44
C GLY A 446 -15.01 -16.09 -2.13
N HIS A 447 -14.28 -15.50 -1.18
CA HIS A 447 -14.07 -16.09 0.15
C HIS A 447 -15.37 -16.20 0.94
N PHE A 448 -16.23 -15.18 0.88
CA PHE A 448 -17.55 -15.19 1.52
C PHE A 448 -18.44 -16.25 0.90
N ARG A 449 -18.49 -16.34 -0.43
CA ARG A 449 -19.25 -17.37 -1.14
C ARG A 449 -18.78 -18.79 -0.78
N ALA A 450 -17.46 -19.01 -0.74
CA ALA A 450 -16.88 -20.30 -0.35
C ALA A 450 -17.27 -20.67 1.09
N ALA A 451 -17.12 -19.75 2.04
CA ALA A 451 -17.57 -19.95 3.41
C ALA A 451 -19.07 -20.21 3.48
N GLY A 452 -19.90 -19.48 2.74
CA GLY A 452 -21.35 -19.69 2.66
C GLY A 452 -21.72 -21.09 2.19
N LYS A 453 -21.08 -21.60 1.15
CA LYS A 453 -21.29 -22.98 0.65
C LYS A 453 -20.91 -24.04 1.68
N LEU A 454 -19.85 -23.84 2.43
CA LEU A 454 -19.47 -24.75 3.51
C LEU A 454 -20.48 -24.70 4.66
N LEU A 455 -20.91 -23.51 5.06
CA LEU A 455 -21.85 -23.29 6.16
C LEU A 455 -23.28 -23.70 5.80
N GLU A 456 -23.64 -23.76 4.51
CA GLU A 456 -24.96 -24.23 4.05
C GLU A 456 -25.25 -25.65 4.52
N GLN A 457 -24.25 -26.51 4.56
CA GLN A 457 -24.33 -27.89 4.99
C GLN A 457 -24.39 -28.04 6.52
N TYR A 458 -24.11 -26.96 7.26
CA TYR A 458 -24.06 -26.98 8.71
C TYR A 458 -25.41 -26.55 9.31
N ASN A 459 -26.05 -27.44 10.04
CA ASN A 459 -27.42 -27.25 10.55
C ASN A 459 -27.49 -26.87 12.06
N LYS A 460 -26.36 -26.41 12.62
CA LYS A 460 -26.26 -26.03 14.04
C LYS A 460 -25.64 -24.65 14.14
N THR A 461 -25.79 -24.02 15.30
CA THR A 461 -25.00 -22.82 15.63
C THR A 461 -23.52 -23.21 15.74
N LEU A 462 -22.65 -22.39 15.17
CA LEU A 462 -21.20 -22.59 15.23
C LEU A 462 -20.72 -22.59 16.69
N PRO A 463 -19.81 -23.52 17.05
CA PRO A 463 -19.23 -23.54 18.39
C PRO A 463 -18.23 -22.40 18.62
N THR A 464 -17.63 -21.91 17.55
CA THR A 464 -16.63 -20.84 17.56
C THR A 464 -17.25 -19.56 16.99
N ARG A 465 -16.99 -18.42 17.61
CA ARG A 465 -17.47 -17.13 17.11
C ARG A 465 -16.87 -16.85 15.75
N LEU A 466 -17.73 -16.62 14.75
CA LEU A 466 -17.34 -16.25 13.40
C LEU A 466 -17.85 -14.85 13.08
N TRP A 467 -16.92 -13.98 12.71
CA TRP A 467 -17.18 -12.63 12.24
C TRP A 467 -17.06 -12.57 10.72
N MET A 468 -17.94 -11.83 10.06
CA MET A 468 -17.86 -11.54 8.63
C MET A 468 -18.07 -10.06 8.36
N SER A 469 -17.12 -9.43 7.64
CA SER A 469 -17.19 -8.03 7.22
C SER A 469 -16.85 -7.94 5.73
N PRO A 470 -17.86 -7.82 4.84
CA PRO A 470 -17.60 -7.66 3.40
C PRO A 470 -16.76 -6.41 3.10
N PRO A 471 -15.92 -6.43 2.05
CA PRO A 471 -15.06 -5.29 1.74
C PRO A 471 -15.85 -4.07 1.25
N THR A 472 -16.98 -4.26 0.56
CA THR A 472 -17.82 -3.16 0.06
C THR A 472 -19.31 -3.40 0.29
N LYS A 473 -20.09 -2.32 0.25
CA LYS A 473 -21.55 -2.42 0.27
C LYS A 473 -22.12 -3.19 -0.93
N MET A 474 -21.42 -3.17 -2.06
CA MET A 474 -21.82 -3.92 -3.26
C MET A 474 -21.66 -5.42 -3.02
N ASP A 475 -20.53 -5.85 -2.45
CA ASP A 475 -20.32 -7.25 -2.08
C ASP A 475 -21.36 -7.71 -1.06
N LYS A 476 -21.69 -6.87 -0.06
CA LYS A 476 -22.75 -7.14 0.89
C LYS A 476 -24.11 -7.33 0.21
N ALA A 477 -24.47 -6.41 -0.69
CA ALA A 477 -25.75 -6.48 -1.43
C ALA A 477 -25.83 -7.75 -2.29
N GLN A 478 -24.74 -8.08 -2.99
CA GLN A 478 -24.66 -9.27 -3.82
C GLN A 478 -24.80 -10.57 -2.99
N LEU A 479 -24.10 -10.65 -1.85
CA LEU A 479 -24.22 -11.80 -0.94
C LEU A 479 -25.62 -11.93 -0.33
N MET A 480 -26.31 -10.81 -0.09
CA MET A 480 -27.70 -10.82 0.37
C MET A 480 -28.65 -11.33 -0.72
N GLU A 481 -28.50 -10.86 -1.95
CA GLU A 481 -29.28 -11.28 -3.12
C GLU A 481 -29.09 -12.77 -3.42
N GLU A 482 -27.85 -13.27 -3.31
CA GLU A 482 -27.50 -14.68 -3.46
C GLU A 482 -27.98 -15.57 -2.29
N GLY A 483 -28.51 -14.98 -1.21
CA GLY A 483 -29.06 -15.69 -0.05
C GLY A 483 -28.06 -16.11 1.02
N TYR A 484 -26.77 -15.79 0.87
CA TYR A 484 -25.74 -16.18 1.83
C TYR A 484 -25.96 -15.57 3.22
N TYR A 485 -26.51 -14.36 3.33
CA TYR A 485 -26.80 -13.74 4.62
C TYR A 485 -27.82 -14.53 5.45
N ASN A 486 -28.75 -15.24 4.79
CA ASN A 486 -29.67 -16.15 5.48
C ASN A 486 -28.93 -17.37 6.05
N ILE A 487 -27.95 -17.89 5.31
CA ILE A 487 -27.10 -18.99 5.75
C ILE A 487 -26.28 -18.55 6.97
N TYR A 488 -25.62 -17.39 6.89
CA TYR A 488 -24.82 -16.83 7.97
C TYR A 488 -25.64 -16.63 9.25
N GLY A 489 -26.82 -16.02 9.15
CA GLY A 489 -27.72 -15.81 10.29
C GLY A 489 -28.16 -17.11 10.93
N ARG A 490 -28.49 -18.13 10.12
CA ARG A 490 -28.92 -19.47 10.60
C ARG A 490 -27.86 -20.14 11.49
N VAL A 491 -26.58 -20.01 11.15
CA VAL A 491 -25.49 -20.65 11.88
C VAL A 491 -24.84 -19.75 12.94
N GLY A 492 -25.37 -18.54 13.14
CA GLY A 492 -24.93 -17.62 14.19
C GLY A 492 -23.68 -16.79 13.87
N VAL A 493 -23.39 -16.56 12.58
CA VAL A 493 -22.33 -15.64 12.15
C VAL A 493 -22.69 -14.20 12.55
N ARG A 494 -21.72 -13.46 13.06
CA ARG A 494 -21.82 -12.02 13.30
C ARG A 494 -21.37 -11.27 12.05
N THR A 495 -22.33 -10.67 11.35
CA THR A 495 -22.07 -9.86 10.17
C THR A 495 -21.90 -8.40 10.55
N GLU A 496 -20.87 -7.78 10.02
CA GLU A 496 -20.50 -6.40 10.29
C GLU A 496 -20.74 -5.50 9.05
N MET A 497 -20.70 -4.19 9.28
CA MET A 497 -20.73 -3.20 8.20
C MET A 497 -19.46 -3.31 7.35
N PRO A 498 -19.54 -3.05 6.03
CA PRO A 498 -18.35 -3.00 5.18
C PRO A 498 -17.31 -1.98 5.66
N GLY A 499 -16.05 -2.41 5.79
CA GLY A 499 -14.96 -1.55 6.27
C GLY A 499 -13.78 -2.32 6.84
N CYS A 500 -12.79 -1.59 7.36
CA CYS A 500 -11.51 -2.10 7.89
C CYS A 500 -11.62 -2.66 9.32
N SER A 501 -12.64 -3.32 9.63
CA SER A 501 -13.14 -3.91 10.86
C SER A 501 -12.07 -4.39 11.87
N LEU A 502 -11.51 -5.60 11.67
CA LEU A 502 -10.54 -6.20 12.60
C LEU A 502 -9.22 -5.42 12.61
N CYS A 503 -8.72 -5.01 11.45
CA CYS A 503 -7.45 -4.30 11.31
C CYS A 503 -7.40 -3.02 12.14
N MET A 504 -8.54 -2.35 12.31
CA MET A 504 -8.65 -1.13 13.13
C MET A 504 -9.10 -1.39 14.57
N GLY A 505 -9.50 -2.63 14.90
CA GLY A 505 -9.97 -2.98 16.23
C GLY A 505 -11.25 -2.25 16.67
N ASN A 506 -12.02 -1.69 15.74
CA ASN A 506 -13.22 -0.90 16.05
C ASN A 506 -14.54 -1.65 15.82
N GLN A 507 -14.52 -2.68 14.99
CA GLN A 507 -15.60 -3.70 14.88
C GLN A 507 -15.02 -5.04 15.32
N ALA A 508 -15.62 -6.16 15.02
CA ALA A 508 -15.08 -7.50 15.28
C ALA A 508 -14.06 -7.53 16.44
N ARG A 509 -14.47 -7.00 17.60
CA ARG A 509 -13.61 -6.93 18.79
C ARG A 509 -13.47 -8.31 19.36
N VAL A 510 -12.25 -8.81 19.38
CA VAL A 510 -11.90 -10.11 19.94
C VAL A 510 -11.51 -9.98 21.42
N ASP A 511 -11.66 -11.06 22.18
CA ASP A 511 -11.31 -11.07 23.60
C ASP A 511 -9.79 -10.99 23.79
N ALA A 512 -9.35 -10.40 24.90
CA ALA A 512 -7.93 -10.31 25.23
C ALA A 512 -7.31 -11.72 25.36
N GLY A 513 -6.20 -11.95 24.67
CA GLY A 513 -5.51 -13.24 24.67
C GLY A 513 -6.16 -14.32 23.78
N ALA A 514 -7.23 -14.01 23.05
CA ALA A 514 -7.83 -14.94 22.10
C ALA A 514 -6.96 -15.17 20.88
N THR A 515 -6.91 -16.41 20.42
CA THR A 515 -6.31 -16.76 19.10
C THR A 515 -7.37 -16.65 18.03
N VAL A 516 -7.12 -15.81 17.03
CA VAL A 516 -8.04 -15.55 15.93
C VAL A 516 -7.46 -16.08 14.62
N LEU A 517 -8.21 -16.94 13.95
CA LEU A 517 -7.93 -17.30 12.56
C LEU A 517 -8.58 -16.25 11.65
N SER A 518 -7.78 -15.57 10.83
CA SER A 518 -8.24 -14.41 10.07
C SER A 518 -7.82 -14.47 8.59
N THR A 519 -8.66 -13.88 7.74
CA THR A 519 -8.30 -13.53 6.35
C THR A 519 -7.75 -12.10 6.26
N SER A 520 -7.58 -11.47 7.40
CA SER A 520 -7.05 -10.11 7.50
C SER A 520 -5.54 -10.08 7.39
#